data_718f4c4e6852c2a756dcce4c712a9d5b
#
_entry.id   718f4c4e6852c2a756dcce4c712a9d5b
#
_cell.length_a   1.000
_cell.length_b   1.000
_cell.length_c   1.000
_cell.angle_alpha   90.00
_cell.angle_beta   90.00
_cell.angle_gamma   90.00
#
_symmetry.space_group_name_H-M   'P 1'
#
loop_
_entity.id
_entity.type
_entity.pdbx_description
1 polymer ?
#
loop_
_entity_poly.entity_id
_entity_poly.type
_entity_poly.pdbx_seq_one_letter_code
_entity_poly.pdbx_strand_id
1 'polypeptide(L)'
;MKNWSDSRQFCRDHGADLVIIKSKEKQSRVYSFIKENMGVSVWIGLSDIEIEGNMKWVDNSPLKEGFWLKGEPNDNGGNEDCVLMNTNPDLNNWNDISCSEKGRILCE
;
A
#
# COMPACT_ATOMS: atom_id res chain seq x y z
N MET A 1 1.41 14.48 -4.55
CA MET A 1 0.65 13.24 -4.28
C MET A 1 -0.04 12.78 -5.55
N LYS A 2 -0.08 11.48 -5.76
CA LYS A 2 -0.65 10.88 -6.97
C LYS A 2 -1.55 9.71 -6.60
N ASN A 3 -2.40 9.27 -7.55
CA ASN A 3 -3.17 8.06 -7.36
C ASN A 3 -2.25 6.83 -7.46
N TRP A 4 -2.80 5.63 -7.19
CA TRP A 4 -1.99 4.42 -7.11
C TRP A 4 -1.27 4.11 -8.43
N SER A 5 -2.00 4.14 -9.54
CA SER A 5 -1.42 3.81 -10.85
C SER A 5 -0.32 4.78 -11.26
N ASP A 6 -0.56 6.07 -11.06
CA ASP A 6 0.45 7.10 -11.38
C ASP A 6 1.65 7.01 -10.45
N SER A 7 1.42 6.66 -9.18
CA SER A 7 2.51 6.45 -8.22
C SER A 7 3.38 5.27 -8.65
N ARG A 8 2.76 4.17 -9.05
CA ARG A 8 3.50 3.02 -9.55
C ARG A 8 4.30 3.37 -10.79
N GLN A 9 3.69 4.09 -11.74
CA GLN A 9 4.38 4.50 -12.97
C GLN A 9 5.57 5.39 -12.66
N PHE A 10 5.43 6.31 -11.70
CA PHE A 10 6.54 7.15 -11.26
C PHE A 10 7.72 6.28 -10.79
N CYS A 11 7.45 5.27 -9.97
CA CYS A 11 8.51 4.39 -9.49
C CYS A 11 9.17 3.63 -10.65
N ARG A 12 8.38 3.09 -11.57
CA ARG A 12 8.89 2.31 -12.71
C ARG A 12 9.72 3.17 -13.64
N ASP A 13 9.36 4.43 -13.83
CA ASP A 13 10.12 5.37 -14.65
C ASP A 13 11.52 5.63 -14.07
N HIS A 14 11.71 5.35 -12.79
CA HIS A 14 12.99 5.51 -12.09
C HIS A 14 13.67 4.17 -11.80
N GLY A 15 13.25 3.10 -12.49
CA GLY A 15 13.87 1.79 -12.32
C GLY A 15 13.48 1.06 -11.04
N ALA A 16 12.34 1.42 -10.45
CA ALA A 16 11.88 0.85 -9.18
C ALA A 16 10.41 0.42 -9.27
N ASP A 17 9.79 0.12 -8.16
CA ASP A 17 8.35 -0.11 -8.08
C ASP A 17 7.86 0.29 -6.69
N LEU A 18 6.55 0.27 -6.47
CA LEU A 18 5.99 0.56 -5.16
C LEU A 18 6.46 -0.47 -4.14
N VAL A 19 6.62 -0.04 -2.90
CA VAL A 19 7.19 -0.88 -1.84
C VAL A 19 6.35 -2.14 -1.60
N ILE A 20 7.05 -3.26 -1.42
CA ILE A 20 6.45 -4.57 -1.13
C ILE A 20 6.80 -4.95 0.29
N ILE A 21 5.80 -5.40 1.06
CA ILE A 21 5.96 -5.70 2.49
C ILE A 21 5.50 -7.12 2.76
N LYS A 22 6.44 -8.05 2.89
CA LYS A 22 6.14 -9.48 3.05
C LYS A 22 6.50 -10.03 4.42
N SER A 23 6.97 -9.19 5.34
CA SER A 23 7.35 -9.65 6.68
C SER A 23 7.06 -8.57 7.71
N LYS A 24 6.96 -8.99 8.97
CA LYS A 24 6.75 -8.07 10.07
C LYS A 24 7.93 -7.12 10.24
N GLU A 25 9.14 -7.61 10.03
CA GLU A 25 10.34 -6.77 10.12
C GLU A 25 10.31 -5.68 9.05
N LYS A 26 9.90 -6.02 7.83
CA LYS A 26 9.79 -5.03 6.76
C LYS A 26 8.69 -4.02 7.09
N GLN A 27 7.55 -4.47 7.61
CA GLN A 27 6.47 -3.60 8.04
C GLN A 27 6.95 -2.57 9.06
N SER A 28 7.69 -3.03 10.07
CA SER A 28 8.25 -2.16 11.10
C SER A 28 9.21 -1.12 10.52
N ARG A 29 10.10 -1.55 9.63
CA ARG A 29 11.09 -0.66 9.02
C ARG A 29 10.44 0.40 8.15
N VAL A 30 9.48 -0.01 7.33
CA VAL A 30 8.77 0.94 6.45
C VAL A 30 7.96 1.91 7.28
N TYR A 31 7.27 1.42 8.30
CA TYR A 31 6.50 2.29 9.20
C TYR A 31 7.39 3.33 9.86
N SER A 32 8.54 2.91 10.41
CA SER A 32 9.47 3.85 11.04
C SER A 32 9.96 4.89 10.06
N PHE A 33 10.26 4.50 8.82
CA PHE A 33 10.71 5.41 7.79
C PHE A 33 9.66 6.47 7.48
N ILE A 34 8.41 6.07 7.24
CA ILE A 34 7.37 7.02 6.86
C ILE A 34 7.02 7.93 8.04
N LYS A 35 7.02 7.42 9.27
CA LYS A 35 6.74 8.20 10.46
C LYS A 35 7.78 9.31 10.65
N GLU A 36 9.05 8.99 10.45
CA GLU A 36 10.14 9.93 10.69
C GLU A 36 10.34 10.92 9.55
N ASN A 37 10.12 10.50 8.31
CA ASN A 37 10.51 11.27 7.13
C ASN A 37 9.34 11.87 6.36
N MET A 38 8.17 11.28 6.42
CA MET A 38 7.03 11.70 5.58
C MET A 38 5.83 12.18 6.38
N GLY A 39 5.51 11.52 7.49
CA GLY A 39 4.40 11.92 8.37
C GLY A 39 3.02 11.79 7.75
N VAL A 40 2.90 11.15 6.60
CA VAL A 40 1.63 11.00 5.87
C VAL A 40 1.51 9.60 5.30
N SER A 41 0.29 9.22 4.92
CA SER A 41 0.03 7.90 4.34
C SER A 41 0.71 7.72 2.99
N VAL A 42 1.19 6.51 2.73
CA VAL A 42 1.87 6.18 1.48
C VAL A 42 1.20 5.00 0.81
N TRP A 43 1.24 4.99 -0.53
CA TRP A 43 0.83 3.83 -1.29
C TRP A 43 1.83 2.70 -1.11
N ILE A 44 1.32 1.47 -0.94
CA ILE A 44 2.17 0.27 -1.01
C ILE A 44 1.80 -0.51 -2.27
N GLY A 45 2.66 -1.43 -2.67
CA GLY A 45 2.51 -2.14 -3.94
C GLY A 45 1.51 -3.29 -3.89
N LEU A 46 0.37 -3.10 -3.25
CA LEU A 46 -0.64 -4.12 -3.05
C LEU A 46 -1.98 -3.64 -3.58
N SER A 47 -2.66 -4.47 -4.37
CA SER A 47 -3.97 -4.14 -4.91
C SER A 47 -4.71 -5.40 -5.33
N ASP A 48 -6.03 -5.30 -5.50
CA ASP A 48 -6.84 -6.36 -6.11
C ASP A 48 -7.51 -5.88 -7.40
N ILE A 49 -6.81 -5.00 -8.13
CA ILE A 49 -7.33 -4.44 -9.38
C ILE A 49 -7.60 -5.55 -10.41
N GLU A 50 -6.71 -6.53 -10.51
CA GLU A 50 -6.83 -7.59 -11.51
C GLU A 50 -7.99 -8.54 -11.24
N ILE A 51 -8.15 -8.99 -9.99
CA ILE A 51 -9.22 -9.89 -9.59
C ILE A 51 -9.74 -9.41 -8.24
N GLU A 52 -10.97 -8.94 -8.23
CA GLU A 52 -11.62 -8.44 -7.02
C GLU A 52 -11.56 -9.49 -5.91
N GLY A 53 -11.10 -9.08 -4.73
CA GLY A 53 -10.98 -9.96 -3.58
C GLY A 53 -9.66 -10.72 -3.50
N ASN A 54 -8.83 -10.66 -4.55
CA ASN A 54 -7.52 -11.32 -4.58
C ASN A 54 -6.40 -10.31 -4.62
N MET A 55 -5.92 -9.90 -3.46
CA MET A 55 -4.81 -8.96 -3.34
C MET A 55 -3.52 -9.57 -3.86
N LYS A 56 -2.79 -8.79 -4.68
CA LYS A 56 -1.48 -9.17 -5.21
C LYS A 56 -0.52 -8.03 -5.08
N TRP A 57 0.73 -8.37 -4.84
CA TRP A 57 1.83 -7.41 -4.87
C TRP A 57 2.19 -7.08 -6.32
N VAL A 58 2.87 -5.96 -6.52
CA VAL A 58 3.29 -5.52 -7.87
C VAL A 58 4.26 -6.49 -8.54
N ASP A 59 4.84 -7.43 -7.80
CA ASP A 59 5.68 -8.50 -8.36
C ASP A 59 4.88 -9.75 -8.74
N ASN A 60 3.55 -9.66 -8.74
CA ASN A 60 2.59 -10.72 -9.05
C ASN A 60 2.46 -11.80 -7.98
N SER A 61 3.14 -11.68 -6.85
CA SER A 61 2.97 -12.65 -5.77
C SER A 61 1.67 -12.37 -5.01
N PRO A 62 0.99 -13.43 -4.52
CA PRO A 62 -0.24 -13.23 -3.76
C PRO A 62 0.06 -12.71 -2.35
N LEU A 63 -0.91 -12.04 -1.76
CA LEU A 63 -0.82 -11.61 -0.38
C LEU A 63 -0.92 -12.85 0.53
N LYS A 64 0.04 -13.00 1.45
CA LYS A 64 0.03 -14.09 2.42
C LYS A 64 -0.18 -13.58 3.84
N GLU A 65 0.48 -12.49 4.21
CA GLU A 65 0.35 -11.91 5.54
C GLU A 65 0.07 -10.42 5.39
N GLY A 66 -1.05 -9.97 5.96
CA GLY A 66 -1.48 -8.58 5.89
C GLY A 66 -1.40 -7.91 7.24
N PHE A 67 -1.13 -6.61 7.24
CA PHE A 67 -1.07 -5.80 8.46
C PHE A 67 -2.20 -4.77 8.43
N TRP A 68 -3.42 -5.29 8.32
CA TRP A 68 -4.62 -4.49 8.14
C TRP A 68 -5.01 -3.75 9.41
N LEU A 69 -5.42 -2.51 9.25
CA LEU A 69 -6.07 -1.77 10.30
C LEU A 69 -7.37 -2.50 10.67
N LYS A 70 -7.78 -2.44 11.93
CA LYS A 70 -8.97 -3.13 12.40
C LYS A 70 -10.18 -2.77 11.54
N GLY A 71 -10.85 -3.81 11.03
CA GLY A 71 -12.00 -3.64 10.15
C GLY A 71 -11.66 -3.60 8.67
N GLU A 72 -10.38 -3.58 8.33
CA GLU A 72 -9.93 -3.58 6.93
C GLU A 72 -9.39 -4.96 6.53
N PRO A 73 -9.40 -5.30 5.26
CA PRO A 73 -9.97 -4.54 4.13
C PRO A 73 -11.49 -4.61 4.13
N ASN A 74 -12.16 -3.52 3.80
CA ASN A 74 -13.62 -3.50 3.81
C ASN A 74 -14.25 -3.33 2.42
N ASP A 75 -13.44 -2.98 1.40
CA ASP A 75 -13.89 -2.80 0.02
C ASP A 75 -15.20 -1.98 -0.06
N ASN A 76 -15.25 -0.92 0.71
CA ASN A 76 -16.44 -0.10 0.86
C ASN A 76 -16.93 0.41 -0.50
N GLY A 77 -18.17 0.06 -0.88
CA GLY A 77 -18.73 0.44 -2.16
C GLY A 77 -18.23 -0.39 -3.33
N GLY A 78 -17.45 -1.43 -3.10
CA GLY A 78 -16.95 -2.33 -4.15
C GLY A 78 -15.87 -1.73 -5.03
N ASN A 79 -15.23 -0.62 -4.62
CA ASN A 79 -14.20 0.04 -5.43
C ASN A 79 -12.97 0.46 -4.64
N GLU A 80 -12.71 -0.21 -3.51
CA GLU A 80 -11.51 0.05 -2.72
C GLU A 80 -10.46 -1.03 -3.02
N ASP A 81 -9.78 -0.88 -4.16
CA ASP A 81 -8.89 -1.91 -4.71
C ASP A 81 -7.41 -1.66 -4.48
N CYS A 82 -7.04 -0.55 -3.90
CA CYS A 82 -5.64 -0.18 -3.67
C CYS A 82 -5.38 0.04 -2.19
N VAL A 83 -4.13 -0.12 -1.76
CA VAL A 83 -3.79 -0.15 -0.34
C VAL A 83 -2.83 0.96 0.04
N LEU A 84 -3.17 1.68 1.09
CA LEU A 84 -2.31 2.67 1.75
C LEU A 84 -1.81 2.13 3.08
N MET A 85 -0.58 2.48 3.43
CA MET A 85 -0.11 2.36 4.81
C MET A 85 -0.28 3.74 5.45
N ASN A 86 -1.04 3.83 6.54
CA ASN A 86 -1.23 5.10 7.22
C ASN A 86 -0.23 5.25 8.38
N THR A 87 -0.23 6.41 9.02
CA THR A 87 0.72 6.72 10.09
C THR A 87 0.19 6.41 11.49
N ASN A 88 -0.86 5.61 11.58
CA ASN A 88 -1.38 5.15 12.85
C ASN A 88 -0.28 4.41 13.61
N PRO A 89 -0.07 4.68 14.91
CA PRO A 89 1.01 4.02 15.67
C PRO A 89 0.86 2.52 15.85
N ASP A 90 -0.29 1.96 15.52
CA ASP A 90 -0.44 0.50 15.48
C ASP A 90 0.30 -0.04 14.26
N LEU A 91 1.03 -1.15 14.41
CA LEU A 91 1.71 -1.79 13.29
C LEU A 91 0.72 -2.37 12.28
N ASN A 92 -0.52 -2.59 12.66
CA ASN A 92 -1.59 -2.99 11.74
C ASN A 92 -2.25 -1.72 11.22
N ASN A 93 -1.72 -1.19 10.12
CA ASN A 93 -2.09 0.15 9.65
C ASN A 93 -2.35 0.23 8.14
N TRP A 94 -2.61 -0.90 7.49
CA TRP A 94 -3.00 -0.89 6.07
C TRP A 94 -4.49 -0.63 5.93
N ASN A 95 -4.84 0.15 4.91
CA ASN A 95 -6.23 0.45 4.60
C ASN A 95 -6.45 0.36 3.09
N ASP A 96 -7.50 -0.34 2.67
CA ASP A 96 -7.89 -0.38 1.27
C ASP A 96 -8.76 0.84 0.97
N ILE A 97 -8.43 1.56 -0.09
CA ILE A 97 -9.18 2.74 -0.52
C ILE A 97 -9.29 2.76 -2.03
N SER A 98 -10.09 3.68 -2.54
CA SER A 98 -10.21 3.86 -3.98
C SER A 98 -8.86 4.19 -4.60
N CYS A 99 -8.54 3.51 -5.71
CA CYS A 99 -7.29 3.73 -6.43
C CYS A 99 -7.17 5.15 -7.01
N SER A 100 -8.27 5.87 -7.08
CA SER A 100 -8.29 7.26 -7.57
C SER A 100 -7.91 8.28 -6.50
N GLU A 101 -7.88 7.87 -5.24
CA GLU A 101 -7.43 8.75 -4.15
C GLU A 101 -5.93 9.02 -4.29
N LYS A 102 -5.47 10.09 -3.64
CA LYS A 102 -4.08 10.51 -3.73
C LYS A 102 -3.32 10.21 -2.46
N GLY A 103 -2.13 9.65 -2.62
CA GLY A 103 -1.24 9.34 -1.53
C GLY A 103 0.20 9.65 -1.90
N ARG A 104 1.08 9.58 -0.92
CA ARG A 104 2.51 9.77 -1.14
C ARG A 104 3.11 8.53 -1.79
N ILE A 105 4.19 8.74 -2.53
CA ILE A 105 4.88 7.68 -3.27
C ILE A 105 6.06 7.18 -2.43
N LEU A 106 6.17 5.86 -2.31
CA LEU A 106 7.33 5.23 -1.69
C LEU A 106 7.80 4.10 -2.60
N CYS A 107 8.93 4.31 -3.25
CA CYS A 107 9.51 3.36 -4.19
C CYS A 107 10.59 2.50 -3.53
N GLU A 108 10.77 1.33 -4.07
CA GLU A 108 11.80 0.42 -3.58
C GLU A 108 12.59 -0.20 -4.72
#